data_ccb1a6076bb8c508d71f57129e32be79
#
_entry.id   ccb1a6076bb8c508d71f57129e32be79
#
_cell.length_a   1.000
_cell.length_b   1.000
_cell.length_c   1.000
_cell.angle_alpha   90.00
_cell.angle_beta   90.00
_cell.angle_gamma   90.00
#
_symmetry.space_group_name_H-M   'P 1'
#
loop_
_entity.id
_entity.type
_entity.pdbx_description
1 polymer ?
#
loop_
_entity_poly.entity_id
_entity_poly.type
_entity_poly.pdbx_seq_one_letter_code
_entity_poly.pdbx_strand_id
1 'polypeptide(L)'
;MLMSKNKEFVKFEKVDKSYDGKILVVKDLNLDISEGEFITMLGPSGSGKTTCLMMLAGFETPTNGEIYLDKNPISNIPPHKRGIGMVFQNYALFPHMTVYENLAFPLRVRKMQKDEADKKIDKAL
;
A
#
# COMPACT_ATOMS: atom_id res chain seq x y z
N MET A 1 35.34 -7.11 -2.18
CA MET A 1 34.16 -7.24 -1.33
C MET A 1 32.90 -7.07 -2.16
N LEU A 2 32.05 -8.02 -2.08
CA LEU A 2 30.79 -7.93 -2.78
C LEU A 2 29.81 -7.07 -1.98
N MET A 3 29.43 -5.96 -2.55
CA MET A 3 28.31 -5.20 -2.02
C MET A 3 27.03 -5.99 -2.27
N SER A 4 26.30 -6.32 -1.22
CA SER A 4 24.98 -6.89 -1.39
C SER A 4 24.13 -5.89 -2.14
N LYS A 5 23.69 -6.24 -3.34
CA LYS A 5 22.69 -5.46 -4.04
C LYS A 5 21.39 -5.64 -3.30
N ASN A 6 20.78 -4.55 -2.83
CA ASN A 6 19.45 -4.60 -2.27
C ASN A 6 18.50 -5.17 -3.33
N LYS A 7 17.72 -6.16 -2.94
CA LYS A 7 16.74 -6.78 -3.81
C LYS A 7 15.66 -5.74 -4.16
N GLU A 8 15.40 -5.57 -5.44
CA GLU A 8 14.25 -4.80 -5.90
C GLU A 8 12.97 -5.45 -5.38
N PHE A 9 12.16 -4.68 -4.70
CA PHE A 9 10.95 -5.19 -4.07
C PHE A 9 9.68 -4.58 -4.66
N VAL A 10 9.66 -3.25 -4.82
CA VAL A 10 8.57 -2.53 -5.47
C VAL A 10 9.11 -1.82 -6.70
N LYS A 11 8.42 -1.93 -7.81
CA LYS A 11 8.78 -1.25 -9.04
C LYS A 11 7.57 -0.62 -9.70
N PHE A 12 7.65 0.67 -9.96
CA PHE A 12 6.75 1.37 -10.87
C PHE A 12 7.47 1.49 -12.21
N GLU A 13 6.86 1.02 -13.27
CA GLU A 13 7.42 1.05 -14.61
C GLU A 13 6.50 1.80 -15.55
N LYS A 14 6.94 2.98 -15.98
CA LYS A 14 6.22 3.86 -16.94
C LYS A 14 4.75 4.06 -16.56
N VAL A 15 4.51 4.33 -15.28
CA VAL A 15 3.16 4.43 -14.75
C VAL A 15 2.58 5.81 -15.02
N ASP A 16 1.42 5.82 -15.67
CA ASP A 16 0.59 7.01 -15.86
C ASP A 16 -0.73 6.81 -15.13
N LYS A 17 -1.30 7.89 -14.62
CA LYS A 17 -2.65 7.90 -14.07
C LYS A 17 -3.40 9.15 -14.50
N SER A 18 -4.55 8.93 -15.10
CA SER A 18 -5.54 9.97 -15.43
C SER A 18 -6.91 9.52 -14.96
N TYR A 19 -7.68 10.45 -14.39
CA TYR A 19 -9.05 10.19 -13.98
C TYR A 19 -10.07 10.57 -15.06
N ASP A 20 -9.71 11.52 -15.93
CA ASP A 20 -10.58 12.04 -16.99
C ASP A 20 -10.16 11.61 -18.39
N GLY A 21 -9.07 10.87 -18.51
CA GLY A 21 -8.49 10.46 -19.78
C GLY A 21 -7.71 11.56 -20.50
N LYS A 22 -7.60 12.75 -19.92
CA LYS A 22 -6.95 13.91 -20.55
C LYS A 22 -5.74 14.41 -19.76
N ILE A 23 -5.91 14.61 -18.46
CA ILE A 23 -4.87 15.15 -17.59
C ILE A 23 -4.22 14.02 -16.82
N LEU A 24 -2.90 13.93 -16.90
CA LEU A 24 -2.13 12.97 -16.13
C LEU A 24 -1.84 13.53 -14.74
N VAL A 25 -2.38 12.89 -13.72
CA VAL A 25 -2.08 13.16 -12.30
C VAL A 25 -0.71 12.58 -11.95
N VAL A 26 -0.38 11.43 -12.54
CA VAL A 26 0.93 10.79 -12.48
C VAL A 26 1.37 10.55 -13.91
N LYS A 27 2.61 10.93 -14.24
CA LYS A 27 3.15 10.86 -15.58
C LYS A 27 4.51 10.16 -15.58
N ASP A 28 4.60 9.09 -16.36
CA ASP A 28 5.84 8.33 -16.60
C ASP A 28 6.62 8.07 -15.31
N LEU A 29 5.92 7.60 -14.29
CA LEU A 29 6.56 7.30 -13.01
C LEU A 29 7.37 6.02 -13.13
N ASN A 30 8.66 6.16 -12.90
CA ASN A 30 9.61 5.05 -12.78
C ASN A 30 10.25 5.14 -11.41
N LEU A 31 10.05 4.11 -10.59
CA LEU A 31 10.53 4.10 -9.22
C LEU A 31 10.81 2.68 -8.79
N ASP A 32 12.02 2.46 -8.30
CA ASP A 32 12.43 1.18 -7.74
C ASP A 32 12.66 1.34 -6.24
N ILE A 33 12.06 0.46 -5.46
CA ILE A 33 12.20 0.44 -4.01
C ILE A 33 12.76 -0.92 -3.62
N SER A 34 13.88 -0.90 -2.91
CA SER A 34 14.53 -2.12 -2.44
C SER A 34 13.83 -2.68 -1.20
N GLU A 35 13.97 -3.99 -1.00
CA GLU A 35 13.46 -4.63 0.20
C GLU A 35 14.07 -4.00 1.46
N GLY A 36 13.21 -3.64 2.42
CA GLY A 36 13.62 -3.00 3.67
C GLY A 36 13.94 -1.51 3.58
N GLU A 37 13.81 -0.92 2.41
CA GLU A 37 14.09 0.52 2.21
C GLU A 37 12.98 1.38 2.79
N PHE A 38 13.37 2.49 3.41
CA PHE A 38 12.44 3.53 3.86
C PHE A 38 12.45 4.67 2.86
N ILE A 39 11.30 4.97 2.28
CA ILE A 39 11.14 6.03 1.27
C ILE A 39 10.15 7.08 1.73
N THR A 40 10.46 8.33 1.46
CA THR A 40 9.56 9.46 1.66
C THR A 40 9.23 10.10 0.32
N MET A 41 7.95 10.33 0.07
CA MET A 41 7.47 11.06 -1.10
C MET A 41 7.12 12.49 -0.70
N LEU A 42 7.81 13.45 -1.29
CA LEU A 42 7.60 14.88 -1.02
C LEU A 42 6.95 15.56 -2.23
N GLY A 43 6.12 16.50 -1.94
CA GLY A 43 5.47 17.33 -2.94
C GLY A 43 4.26 18.07 -2.36
N PRO A 44 3.79 19.12 -3.04
CA PRO A 44 2.62 19.86 -2.61
C PRO A 44 1.35 19.00 -2.72
N SER A 45 0.28 19.46 -2.07
CA SER A 45 -1.05 18.87 -2.20
C SER A 45 -1.47 18.80 -3.67
N GLY A 46 -2.00 17.67 -4.10
CA GLY A 46 -2.40 17.48 -5.50
C GLY A 46 -1.26 17.08 -6.46
N SER A 47 -0.07 16.79 -5.94
CA SER A 47 1.08 16.36 -6.78
C SER A 47 1.07 14.87 -7.15
N GLY A 48 0.03 14.13 -6.77
CA GLY A 48 -0.09 12.70 -7.11
C GLY A 48 0.51 11.73 -6.09
N LYS A 49 0.99 12.19 -4.95
CA LYS A 49 1.58 11.31 -3.90
C LYS A 49 0.59 10.26 -3.42
N THR A 50 -0.59 10.69 -3.01
CA THR A 50 -1.65 9.78 -2.54
C THR A 50 -2.09 8.83 -3.65
N THR A 51 -2.17 9.33 -4.89
CA THR A 51 -2.52 8.51 -6.05
C THR A 51 -1.51 7.38 -6.25
N CYS A 52 -0.22 7.65 -6.13
CA CYS A 52 0.81 6.61 -6.23
C CYS A 52 0.64 5.53 -5.14
N LEU A 53 0.39 5.94 -3.91
CA LEU A 53 0.15 5.00 -2.81
C LEU A 53 -1.14 4.20 -3.02
N MET A 54 -2.19 4.84 -3.51
CA MET A 54 -3.46 4.17 -3.83
C MET A 54 -3.30 3.13 -4.95
N MET A 55 -2.51 3.44 -5.96
CA MET A 55 -2.20 2.47 -7.02
C MET A 55 -1.40 1.29 -6.50
N LEU A 56 -0.42 1.52 -5.63
CA LEU A 56 0.35 0.45 -5.01
C LEU A 56 -0.53 -0.43 -4.11
N ALA A 57 -1.41 0.18 -3.33
CA ALA A 57 -2.31 -0.55 -2.44
C ALA A 57 -3.47 -1.25 -3.16
N GLY A 58 -3.78 -0.85 -4.39
CA GLY A 58 -4.82 -1.48 -5.20
C GLY A 58 -6.17 -0.77 -5.21
N PHE A 59 -6.27 0.41 -4.62
CA PHE A 59 -7.52 1.20 -4.64
C PHE A 59 -7.68 2.01 -5.92
N GLU A 60 -6.59 2.19 -6.66
CA GLU A 60 -6.59 2.82 -7.97
C GLU A 60 -5.81 1.95 -8.94
N THR A 61 -6.21 1.97 -10.21
CA THR A 61 -5.53 1.22 -11.26
C THR A 61 -4.72 2.18 -12.13
N PRO A 62 -3.47 1.86 -12.48
CA PRO A 62 -2.71 2.64 -13.45
C PRO A 62 -3.46 2.76 -14.78
N THR A 63 -3.40 3.93 -15.40
CA THR A 63 -3.93 4.12 -16.76
C THR A 63 -3.01 3.44 -17.78
N ASN A 64 -1.70 3.60 -17.60
CA ASN A 64 -0.65 2.93 -18.37
C ASN A 64 0.46 2.49 -17.44
N GLY A 65 1.30 1.59 -17.92
CA GLY A 65 2.41 1.07 -17.15
C GLY A 65 2.02 -0.06 -16.23
N GLU A 66 2.96 -0.49 -15.42
CA GLU A 66 2.75 -1.61 -14.49
C GLU A 66 3.45 -1.37 -13.17
N ILE A 67 2.88 -1.94 -12.13
CA ILE A 67 3.47 -1.96 -10.79
C ILE A 67 3.79 -3.40 -10.44
N TYR A 68 5.02 -3.61 -9.97
CA TYR A 68 5.50 -4.94 -9.58
C TYR A 68 5.77 -4.97 -8.07
N LEU A 69 5.39 -6.06 -7.44
CA LEU A 69 5.71 -6.36 -6.06
C LEU A 69 6.44 -7.71 -6.05
N ASP A 70 7.70 -7.69 -5.58
CA ASP A 70 8.57 -8.88 -5.62
C ASP A 70 8.57 -9.55 -6.99
N LYS A 71 8.79 -8.74 -8.04
CA LYS A 71 8.84 -9.13 -9.47
C LYS A 71 7.52 -9.59 -10.08
N ASN A 72 6.43 -9.59 -9.33
CA ASN A 72 5.11 -9.99 -9.82
C ASN A 72 4.26 -8.75 -10.12
N PRO A 73 3.63 -8.67 -11.32
CA PRO A 73 2.73 -7.57 -11.61
C PRO A 73 1.49 -7.65 -10.72
N ILE A 74 1.08 -6.52 -10.16
CA ILE A 74 0.00 -6.48 -9.16
C ILE A 74 -1.23 -5.70 -9.59
N SER A 75 -1.24 -5.08 -10.77
CA SER A 75 -2.36 -4.23 -11.20
C SER A 75 -3.71 -4.95 -11.23
N ASN A 76 -3.72 -6.26 -11.46
CA ASN A 76 -4.92 -7.08 -11.49
C ASN A 76 -5.21 -7.81 -10.18
N ILE A 77 -4.39 -7.59 -9.16
CA ILE A 77 -4.57 -8.22 -7.85
C ILE A 77 -5.39 -7.28 -6.95
N PRO A 78 -6.49 -7.76 -6.33
CA PRO A 78 -7.28 -6.92 -5.44
C PRO A 78 -6.50 -6.50 -4.20
N PRO A 79 -6.84 -5.36 -3.58
CA PRO A 79 -6.06 -4.81 -2.45
C PRO A 79 -5.82 -5.80 -1.32
N HIS A 80 -6.84 -6.55 -0.93
CA HIS A 80 -6.77 -7.49 0.20
C HIS A 80 -5.86 -8.70 -0.05
N LYS A 81 -5.44 -8.92 -1.29
CA LYS A 81 -4.55 -10.03 -1.67
C LYS A 81 -3.12 -9.60 -1.96
N ARG A 82 -2.81 -8.30 -1.84
CA ARG A 82 -1.46 -7.79 -2.12
C ARG A 82 -0.50 -7.93 -0.93
N GLY A 83 -1.00 -8.21 0.27
CA GLY A 83 -0.16 -8.31 1.47
C GLY A 83 0.45 -6.98 1.91
N ILE A 84 -0.17 -5.87 1.54
CA ILE A 84 0.30 -4.52 1.85
C ILE A 84 -0.53 -3.95 2.99
N GLY A 85 0.13 -3.38 3.99
CA GLY A 85 -0.52 -2.58 5.02
C GLY A 85 -0.51 -1.11 4.62
N MET A 86 -1.60 -0.40 4.90
CA MET A 86 -1.71 1.03 4.62
C MET A 86 -2.34 1.78 5.79
N VAL A 87 -1.74 2.90 6.15
CA VAL A 87 -2.31 3.82 7.12
C VAL A 87 -2.89 5.02 6.36
N PHE A 88 -4.21 5.20 6.45
CA PHE A 88 -4.90 6.30 5.79
C PHE A 88 -4.74 7.60 6.60
N GLN A 89 -4.84 8.73 5.92
CA GLN A 89 -4.73 10.04 6.54
C GLN A 89 -5.79 10.29 7.62
N ASN A 90 -6.98 9.71 7.45
CA ASN A 90 -8.08 9.78 8.43
C ASN A 90 -8.14 8.55 9.34
N TYR A 91 -7.09 7.73 9.33
CA TYR A 91 -6.94 6.47 10.07
C TYR A 91 -7.95 5.37 9.71
N ALA A 92 -9.00 5.67 8.95
CA ALA A 92 -10.01 4.69 8.47
C ALA A 92 -10.64 3.85 9.59
N LEU A 93 -10.92 4.46 10.75
CA LEU A 93 -11.55 3.78 11.87
C LEU A 93 -13.03 3.49 11.56
N PHE A 94 -13.52 2.37 12.08
CA PHE A 94 -14.94 2.06 12.07
C PHE A 94 -15.62 2.81 13.22
N PRO A 95 -16.38 3.89 12.95
CA PRO A 95 -16.91 4.76 14.00
C PRO A 95 -18.00 4.09 14.85
N HIS A 96 -18.61 3.02 14.35
CA HIS A 96 -19.63 2.24 15.05
C HIS A 96 -19.06 1.11 15.91
N MET A 97 -17.75 0.94 15.90
CA MET A 97 -17.04 -0.09 16.67
C MET A 97 -16.25 0.56 17.81
N THR A 98 -16.08 -0.20 18.88
CA THR A 98 -15.21 0.17 20.00
C THR A 98 -13.74 0.12 19.59
N VAL A 99 -12.85 0.64 20.44
CA VAL A 99 -11.39 0.51 20.25
C VAL A 99 -11.00 -0.96 20.14
N TYR A 100 -11.48 -1.80 21.04
CA TYR A 100 -11.23 -3.24 20.99
C TYR A 100 -11.69 -3.86 19.67
N GLU A 101 -12.90 -3.55 19.24
CA GLU A 101 -13.45 -4.09 17.99
C GLU A 101 -12.67 -3.65 16.75
N ASN A 102 -12.22 -2.39 16.73
CA ASN A 102 -11.34 -1.90 15.66
C ASN A 102 -10.04 -2.68 15.59
N LEU A 103 -9.41 -2.94 16.74
CA LEU A 103 -8.17 -3.72 16.80
C LEU A 103 -8.40 -5.19 16.49
N ALA A 104 -9.53 -5.74 16.89
CA ALA A 104 -9.88 -7.14 16.68
C ALA A 104 -10.26 -7.46 15.23
N PHE A 105 -10.80 -6.49 14.49
CA PHE A 105 -11.33 -6.72 13.14
C PHE A 105 -10.32 -7.39 12.20
N PRO A 106 -9.10 -6.88 12.00
CA PRO A 106 -8.15 -7.54 11.09
C PRO A 106 -7.72 -8.93 11.57
N LEU A 107 -7.71 -9.15 12.86
CA LEU A 107 -7.36 -10.46 13.45
C LEU A 107 -8.47 -11.49 13.20
N ARG A 108 -9.73 -11.07 13.27
CA ARG A 108 -10.88 -11.90 12.92
C ARG A 108 -10.90 -12.26 11.44
N VAL A 109 -10.59 -11.30 10.57
CA VAL A 109 -10.50 -11.54 9.12
C VAL A 109 -9.44 -12.60 8.82
N ARG A 110 -8.36 -12.62 9.58
CA ARG A 110 -7.30 -13.63 9.47
C ARG A 110 -7.60 -14.92 10.21
N LYS A 111 -8.78 -15.03 10.80
CA LYS A 111 -9.25 -16.20 11.57
C LYS A 111 -8.32 -16.55 12.74
N MET A 112 -7.73 -15.55 13.37
CA MET A 112 -6.88 -15.74 14.54
C MET A 112 -7.71 -16.19 15.74
N GLN A 113 -7.18 -17.13 16.53
CA GLN A 113 -7.84 -17.57 17.75
C GLN A 113 -7.95 -16.44 18.77
N LYS A 114 -9.05 -16.47 19.55
CA LYS A 114 -9.40 -15.38 20.47
C LYS A 114 -8.28 -15.08 21.47
N ASP A 115 -7.69 -16.09 22.08
CA ASP A 115 -6.65 -15.91 23.09
C ASP A 115 -5.39 -15.22 22.51
N GLU A 116 -4.98 -15.60 21.32
CA GLU A 116 -3.86 -14.99 20.62
C GLU A 116 -4.20 -13.56 20.20
N ALA A 117 -5.41 -13.34 19.71
CA ALA A 117 -5.89 -12.01 19.32
C ALA A 117 -5.91 -11.06 20.52
N ASP A 118 -6.45 -11.51 21.66
CA ASP A 118 -6.51 -10.71 22.89
C ASP A 118 -5.11 -10.29 23.36
N LYS A 119 -4.13 -11.18 23.29
CA LYS A 119 -2.75 -10.86 23.62
C LYS A 119 -2.16 -9.77 22.73
N LYS A 120 -2.44 -9.86 21.43
CA LYS A 120 -1.96 -8.85 20.46
C LYS A 120 -2.64 -7.50 20.68
N ILE A 121 -3.93 -7.50 21.00
CA ILE A 121 -4.70 -6.27 21.27
C ILE A 121 -4.17 -5.61 22.55
N ASP A 122 -3.98 -6.38 23.62
CA ASP A 122 -3.42 -5.86 24.88
C ASP A 122 -2.04 -5.24 24.68
N LYS A 123 -1.21 -5.85 23.85
CA LYS A 123 0.11 -5.34 23.52
C LYS A 123 0.06 -4.02 22.73
N ALA A 124 -0.96 -3.86 21.88
CA ALA A 124 -1.13 -2.66 21.06
C ALA A 124 -1.69 -1.47 21.85
N LEU A 125 -2.40 -1.73 22.94
CA LEU A 125 -2.96 -0.70 23.84
C LEU A 125 -1.89 -0.18 24.88
#